data_40af353f790c1d6bf3a760202e236309
#
_entry.id   40af353f790c1d6bf3a760202e236309
#
_cell.length_a   1.000
_cell.length_b   1.000
_cell.length_c   1.000
_cell.angle_alpha   90.00
_cell.angle_beta   90.00
_cell.angle_gamma   90.00
#
_symmetry.space_group_name_H-M   'P 1'
#
loop_
_entity.id
_entity.type
_entity.pdbx_description
1 polymer ?
#
loop_
_entity_poly.entity_id
_entity_poly.type
_entity_poly.pdbx_seq_one_letter_code
_entity_poly.pdbx_strand_id
1 'polypeptide(L)' 'MTVADLITILRNRLATLGQQRGHAVAIGDVERVAALDADIAETTTTLAQLESL' A
#
# COMPACT_ATOMS: atom_id res chain seq x y z
N MET A 1 18.86 -6.84 6.99
CA MET A 1 17.88 -6.27 6.03
C MET A 1 18.52 -5.11 5.29
N THR A 2 18.39 -5.07 3.99
CA THR A 2 18.90 -3.98 3.16
C THR A 2 17.77 -3.05 2.74
N VAL A 3 18.11 -1.90 2.16
CA VAL A 3 17.11 -0.98 1.56
C VAL A 3 16.35 -1.70 0.45
N ALA A 4 17.03 -2.51 -0.37
CA ALA A 4 16.37 -3.28 -1.42
C ALA A 4 15.35 -4.26 -0.87
N ASP A 5 15.65 -4.91 0.26
CA ASP A 5 14.71 -5.81 0.93
C ASP A 5 13.47 -5.06 1.41
N LEU A 6 13.66 -3.89 2.00
CA LEU A 6 12.57 -3.06 2.48
C LEU A 6 11.69 -2.58 1.32
N ILE A 7 12.28 -2.19 0.20
CA ILE A 7 11.53 -1.81 -1.00
C ILE A 7 10.65 -2.97 -1.47
N THR A 8 11.19 -4.18 -1.51
CA THR A 8 10.43 -5.37 -1.90
C THR A 8 9.25 -5.61 -0.96
N ILE A 9 9.48 -5.51 0.35
CA ILE A 9 8.42 -5.68 1.35
C ILE A 9 7.30 -4.66 1.13
N LEU A 10 7.65 -3.39 0.91
CA LEU A 10 6.65 -2.33 0.72
C LEU A 10 5.89 -2.49 -0.60
N ARG A 11 6.55 -2.91 -1.67
CA ARG A 11 5.87 -3.22 -2.93
C ARG A 11 4.87 -4.34 -2.78
N ASN A 12 5.23 -5.40 -2.05
CA ASN A 12 4.32 -6.51 -1.75
C ASN A 12 3.14 -6.04 -0.90
N ARG A 13 3.39 -5.15 0.06
CA ARG A 13 2.33 -4.54 0.87
C ARG A 13 1.36 -3.74 0.00
N LEU A 14 1.87 -2.95 -0.94
CA LEU A 14 1.01 -2.20 -1.88
C LEU A 14 0.12 -3.12 -2.70
N ALA A 15 0.65 -4.23 -3.20
CA ALA A 15 -0.14 -5.20 -3.95
C ALA A 15 -1.27 -5.77 -3.09
N THR A 16 -0.98 -6.13 -1.83
CA THR A 16 -1.98 -6.64 -0.89
C THR A 16 -3.04 -5.60 -0.59
N LEU A 17 -2.63 -4.36 -0.31
CA LEU A 17 -3.56 -3.26 -0.04
C LEU A 17 -4.47 -2.99 -1.24
N GLY A 18 -3.92 -3.05 -2.46
CA GLY A 18 -4.69 -2.88 -3.68
C GLY A 18 -5.77 -3.96 -3.86
N GLN A 19 -5.44 -5.22 -3.54
CA GLN A 19 -6.40 -6.32 -3.57
C GLN A 19 -7.50 -6.14 -2.54
N GLN A 20 -7.14 -5.75 -1.32
CA GLN A 20 -8.11 -5.49 -0.25
C GLN A 20 -9.03 -4.33 -0.61
N ARG A 21 -8.47 -3.28 -1.23
CA ARG A 21 -9.27 -2.15 -1.68
C ARG A 21 -10.28 -2.55 -2.74
N GLY A 22 -9.87 -3.34 -3.72
CA GLY A 22 -10.77 -3.86 -4.76
C GLY A 22 -11.92 -4.66 -4.16
N HIS A 23 -11.64 -5.50 -3.16
CA HIS A 23 -12.68 -6.25 -2.46
C HIS A 23 -13.63 -5.32 -1.71
N ALA A 24 -13.11 -4.33 -0.99
CA ALA A 24 -13.92 -3.37 -0.25
C ALA A 24 -14.84 -2.56 -1.17
N VAL A 25 -14.34 -2.15 -2.34
CA VAL A 25 -15.16 -1.49 -3.36
C VAL A 25 -16.27 -2.41 -3.84
N ALA A 26 -15.96 -3.67 -4.10
CA ALA A 26 -16.93 -4.64 -4.63
C ALA A 26 -18.09 -4.88 -3.66
N ILE A 27 -17.84 -4.86 -2.35
CA ILE A 27 -18.87 -5.05 -1.32
C ILE A 27 -19.48 -3.74 -0.81
N GLY A 28 -19.04 -2.60 -1.33
CA GLY A 28 -19.56 -1.29 -0.93
C GLY A 28 -19.14 -0.83 0.45
N ASP A 29 -18.00 -1.32 0.96
CA ASP A 29 -17.47 -0.92 2.26
C ASP A 29 -16.67 0.38 2.14
N VAL A 30 -17.39 1.50 2.18
CA VAL A 30 -16.84 2.84 1.93
C VAL A 30 -15.80 3.22 2.99
N GLU A 31 -16.03 2.90 4.25
CA GLU A 31 -15.09 3.24 5.34
C GLU A 31 -13.77 2.50 5.17
N ARG A 32 -13.84 1.22 4.78
CA ARG A 32 -12.63 0.43 4.55
C ARG A 32 -11.87 0.91 3.33
N VAL A 33 -12.56 1.31 2.26
CA VAL A 33 -11.92 1.91 1.08
C VAL A 33 -11.13 3.14 1.49
N ALA A 34 -11.72 4.03 2.28
CA ALA A 34 -11.04 5.24 2.75
C ALA A 34 -9.81 4.91 3.61
N ALA A 35 -9.91 3.95 4.52
CA ALA A 35 -8.80 3.51 5.35
C ALA A 35 -7.67 2.91 4.51
N LEU A 36 -8.00 2.08 3.53
CA LEU A 36 -7.02 1.47 2.62
C LEU A 36 -6.36 2.51 1.72
N ASP A 37 -7.11 3.51 1.25
CA ASP A 37 -6.53 4.61 0.47
C ASP A 37 -5.49 5.38 1.28
N ALA A 38 -5.74 5.63 2.56
CA ALA A 38 -4.78 6.27 3.44
C ALA A 38 -3.51 5.43 3.61
N ASP A 39 -3.65 4.12 3.82
CA ASP A 39 -2.52 3.19 3.94
C ASP A 39 -1.72 3.12 2.65
N ILE A 40 -2.39 3.07 1.51
CA ILE A 40 -1.74 3.03 0.19
C ILE A 40 -0.94 4.31 -0.03
N ALA A 41 -1.51 5.47 0.27
CA ALA A 41 -0.84 6.76 0.10
C ALA A 41 0.42 6.84 0.98
N GLU A 42 0.33 6.44 2.23
CA GLU A 42 1.45 6.44 3.17
C GLU A 42 2.55 5.48 2.73
N THR A 43 2.18 4.27 2.33
CA THR A 43 3.13 3.27 1.85
C THR A 43 3.83 3.72 0.58
N THR A 44 3.09 4.33 -0.35
CA THR A 44 3.63 4.88 -1.61
C THR A 44 4.63 5.99 -1.33
N THR A 45 4.32 6.89 -0.39
CA THR A 45 5.23 7.97 0.00
C THR A 45 6.53 7.42 0.58
N THR A 46 6.43 6.47 1.50
CA THR A 46 7.61 5.83 2.11
C THR A 46 8.45 5.12 1.06
N LEU A 47 7.80 4.38 0.16
CA LEU A 47 8.49 3.68 -0.92
C LEU A 47 9.24 4.65 -1.83
N ALA A 48 8.62 5.76 -2.21
CA ALA A 48 9.25 6.78 -3.04
C ALA A 48 10.49 7.37 -2.35
N GLN A 49 10.43 7.59 -1.05
CA GLN A 49 11.58 8.08 -0.27
C GLN A 49 12.72 7.08 -0.27
N LEU A 50 12.43 5.79 -0.13
CA LEU A 50 13.45 4.74 -0.16
C LEU A 50 14.07 4.59 -1.55
N GLU A 51 13.26 4.71 -2.60
CA GLU A 51 13.74 4.59 -3.98
C GLU A 51 14.61 5.77 -4.40
N SER A 52 14.52 6.90 -3.70
CA SER A 52 15.34 8.08 -3.98
C SER A 52 16.68 8.11 -3.23
N LEU A 53 16.95 7.12 -2.42
CA LEU A 53 18.24 7.05 -1.67
C LEU A 53 19.44 6.67 -2.59
#